data_0b182052e5f34c213758059d728cdb99
#
_entry.id   0b182052e5f34c213758059d728cdb99
#
_cell.length_a   1.000
_cell.length_b   1.000
_cell.length_c   1.000
_cell.angle_alpha   90.00
_cell.angle_beta   90.00
_cell.angle_gamma   90.00
#
_symmetry.space_group_name_H-M   'P 1'
#
loop_
_entity.id
_entity.type
_entity.pdbx_description
1 polymer ?
#
loop_
_entity_poly.entity_id
_entity_poly.type
_entity_poly.pdbx_seq_one_letter_code
_entity_poly.pdbx_strand_id
1 'polypeptide(L)'
;MALSDIEIAQQAKMQRATKVAEKLGIPEEHLVPYGHYKAKVSLDFVDSLAKKPDGKLILVTAISPTPAGEGKTTTTVGLGDALNKIGKKAMICLREPSLGPVFGMKGGAAGGGYAQVVPMEDINLHFTGDFNAIALANNLLAAVLDNHIHHGNELGIDVRRIAWKRVIDMNDRALRDIVASLGGPGNGYPRQDGFDIVVASEVMAIFCLATSLKDLKNRLGNIVVAYTRDQKPVRAKDLKVHGAMTVLLKDALAPNLVQTLENNPAFIHGGPFANIAHGCNSVIATKTALKLVDYVVTEAGFGADLGAEKFIDIKCRKAGLRPDAVVIVATIRALKYHGGVDVKELNKENLAALEKGITNLERHVNNVRNHYGLPCVVSINRFTFDTDAEIELLKKKMAHHEAPVVLATHWADGGAGAAEVARTVVDLIEKVPSDFKFVYEDALPLWDKIKTVATKIYGAADVTADAKVRAQIKKLQEDGYGQYPVCVAKTQYSFSTDPQLRGAPSGHMINIREVRLAAGAEFIVMVCGDVMTMPGLPKVPSAEKIDLTDDGKVIGLF
;
A
#
# COMPACT_ATOMS: atom_id res chain seq x y z
N MET A 1 20.95 -26.06 7.17
CA MET A 1 19.83 -25.40 6.46
C MET A 1 19.93 -23.92 6.74
N ALA A 2 19.60 -23.05 5.79
CA ALA A 2 19.46 -21.63 6.08
C ALA A 2 18.28 -21.43 7.05
N LEU A 3 18.42 -20.46 7.97
CA LEU A 3 17.34 -20.10 8.90
C LEU A 3 16.15 -19.50 8.13
N SER A 4 14.94 -19.79 8.59
CA SER A 4 13.73 -19.12 8.09
C SER A 4 13.64 -17.67 8.58
N ASP A 5 12.79 -16.86 7.95
CA ASP A 5 12.64 -15.45 8.32
C ASP A 5 12.23 -15.28 9.79
N ILE A 6 11.33 -16.12 10.30
CA ILE A 6 10.94 -16.07 11.71
C ILE A 6 12.07 -16.49 12.64
N GLU A 7 12.88 -17.49 12.30
CA GLU A 7 14.02 -17.92 13.12
C GLU A 7 15.09 -16.82 13.18
N ILE A 8 15.33 -16.10 12.08
CA ILE A 8 16.20 -14.93 12.06
C ILE A 8 15.65 -13.83 12.96
N ALA A 9 14.37 -13.51 12.84
CA ALA A 9 13.71 -12.49 13.65
C ALA A 9 13.72 -12.80 15.15
N GLN A 10 13.51 -14.07 15.52
CA GLN A 10 13.54 -14.54 16.92
C GLN A 10 14.94 -14.47 17.56
N GLN A 11 16.01 -14.44 16.75
CA GLN A 11 17.37 -14.25 17.24
C GLN A 11 17.77 -12.78 17.35
N ALA A 12 16.90 -11.85 16.97
CA ALA A 12 17.18 -10.42 16.96
C ALA A 12 17.52 -9.89 18.36
N LYS A 13 18.59 -9.09 18.44
CA LYS A 13 18.96 -8.35 19.66
C LYS A 13 18.28 -6.98 19.65
N MET A 14 17.00 -6.97 19.96
CA MET A 14 16.20 -5.75 19.95
C MET A 14 16.58 -4.79 21.09
N GLN A 15 16.62 -3.51 20.75
CA GLN A 15 16.69 -2.41 21.72
C GLN A 15 15.29 -2.06 22.22
N ARG A 16 15.16 -1.54 23.44
CA ARG A 16 13.88 -1.02 23.91
C ARG A 16 13.40 0.14 23.02
N ALA A 17 12.08 0.28 22.84
CA ALA A 17 11.49 1.33 22.03
C ALA A 17 11.95 2.75 22.45
N THR A 18 12.20 2.97 23.75
CA THR A 18 12.79 4.21 24.29
C THR A 18 14.16 4.51 23.70
N LYS A 19 15.02 3.47 23.55
CA LYS A 19 16.35 3.63 22.96
C LYS A 19 16.29 3.92 21.46
N VAL A 20 15.35 3.33 20.76
CA VAL A 20 15.11 3.63 19.35
C VAL A 20 14.62 5.06 19.17
N ALA A 21 13.72 5.52 20.06
CA ALA A 21 13.20 6.88 20.07
C ALA A 21 14.29 7.93 20.36
N GLU A 22 15.22 7.65 21.28
CA GLU A 22 16.36 8.52 21.57
C GLU A 22 17.18 8.86 20.32
N LYS A 23 17.37 7.89 19.40
CA LYS A 23 18.06 8.12 18.12
C LYS A 23 17.37 9.13 17.22
N LEU A 24 16.07 9.29 17.39
CA LEU A 24 15.23 10.24 16.65
C LEU A 24 15.02 11.56 17.39
N GLY A 25 15.50 11.66 18.63
CA GLY A 25 15.25 12.82 19.49
C GLY A 25 13.79 12.92 19.97
N ILE A 26 13.11 11.78 20.09
CA ILE A 26 11.74 11.73 20.64
C ILE A 26 11.84 11.55 22.15
N PRO A 27 11.35 12.53 22.96
CA PRO A 27 11.32 12.43 24.42
C PRO A 27 10.42 11.27 24.90
N GLU A 28 10.77 10.66 26.02
CA GLU A 28 10.05 9.50 26.57
C GLU A 28 8.59 9.80 26.89
N GLU A 29 8.29 11.02 27.37
CA GLU A 29 6.93 11.50 27.65
C GLU A 29 6.01 11.53 26.43
N HIS A 30 6.58 11.49 25.23
CA HIS A 30 5.85 11.43 23.96
C HIS A 30 5.72 10.02 23.38
N LEU A 31 6.16 9.00 24.13
CA LEU A 31 5.99 7.59 23.77
C LEU A 31 4.86 6.96 24.56
N VAL A 32 4.02 6.22 23.86
CA VAL A 32 3.02 5.34 24.48
C VAL A 32 3.48 3.90 24.23
N PRO A 33 4.09 3.22 25.23
CA PRO A 33 4.66 1.88 25.02
C PRO A 33 3.58 0.81 24.87
N TYR A 34 3.82 -0.08 23.93
CA TYR A 34 3.08 -1.32 23.73
C TYR A 34 4.02 -2.51 23.97
N GLY A 35 4.39 -2.72 25.23
CA GLY A 35 5.47 -3.61 25.64
C GLY A 35 6.84 -2.95 25.50
N HIS A 36 7.91 -3.75 25.36
CA HIS A 36 9.28 -3.25 25.42
C HIS A 36 9.82 -2.72 24.09
N TYR A 37 9.31 -3.23 22.98
CA TYR A 37 9.96 -3.11 21.65
C TYR A 37 9.14 -2.36 20.61
N LYS A 38 7.95 -1.92 20.96
CA LYS A 38 7.07 -1.11 20.11
C LYS A 38 6.42 -0.02 20.93
N ALA A 39 6.19 1.13 20.32
CA ALA A 39 5.52 2.26 20.96
C ALA A 39 4.80 3.11 19.93
N LYS A 40 3.78 3.85 20.35
CA LYS A 40 3.21 4.92 19.55
C LYS A 40 3.88 6.25 19.89
N VAL A 41 4.03 7.11 18.88
CA VAL A 41 4.50 8.48 19.05
C VAL A 41 3.30 9.42 19.16
N SER A 42 3.23 10.22 20.24
CA SER A 42 2.08 11.08 20.51
C SER A 42 1.82 12.10 19.40
N LEU A 43 0.56 12.39 19.12
CA LEU A 43 0.18 13.38 18.12
C LEU A 43 0.63 14.80 18.50
N ASP A 44 0.71 15.13 19.78
CA ASP A 44 1.24 16.42 20.26
C ASP A 44 2.71 16.59 19.85
N PHE A 45 3.51 15.53 19.94
CA PHE A 45 4.89 15.55 19.44
C PHE A 45 4.93 15.70 17.92
N VAL A 46 4.09 14.96 17.20
CA VAL A 46 3.97 15.07 15.75
C VAL A 46 3.69 16.52 15.34
N ASP A 47 2.71 17.17 16.00
CA ASP A 47 2.34 18.56 15.73
C ASP A 47 3.49 19.53 16.05
N SER A 48 4.29 19.26 17.09
CA SER A 48 5.45 20.08 17.45
C SER A 48 6.54 20.13 16.38
N LEU A 49 6.57 19.13 15.49
CA LEU A 49 7.56 19.03 14.41
C LEU A 49 7.21 19.88 13.17
N ALA A 50 6.04 20.49 13.12
CA ALA A 50 5.50 21.13 11.90
C ALA A 50 6.46 22.14 11.24
N LYS A 51 7.27 22.86 12.03
CA LYS A 51 8.21 23.88 11.53
C LYS A 51 9.59 23.34 11.17
N LYS A 52 9.90 22.08 11.47
CA LYS A 52 11.18 21.48 11.07
C LYS A 52 11.23 21.29 9.54
N PRO A 53 12.41 21.42 8.91
CA PRO A 53 12.55 21.09 7.49
C PRO A 53 12.32 19.61 7.26
N ASP A 54 11.88 19.28 6.04
CA ASP A 54 11.74 17.90 5.60
C ASP A 54 13.09 17.32 5.15
N GLY A 55 13.33 16.06 5.48
CA GLY A 55 14.38 15.25 4.87
C GLY A 55 13.99 14.84 3.44
N LYS A 56 14.82 13.99 2.84
CA LYS A 56 14.66 13.45 1.49
C LYS A 56 13.74 12.25 1.49
N LEU A 57 12.80 12.19 0.54
CA LEU A 57 11.83 11.11 0.41
C LEU A 57 12.22 10.18 -0.75
N ILE A 58 12.50 8.92 -0.44
CA ILE A 58 12.82 7.87 -1.41
C ILE A 58 11.64 6.89 -1.48
N LEU A 59 11.08 6.73 -2.68
CA LEU A 59 10.05 5.74 -2.94
C LEU A 59 10.67 4.45 -3.47
N VAL A 60 10.42 3.33 -2.81
CA VAL A 60 10.72 1.99 -3.34
C VAL A 60 9.48 1.43 -4.01
N THR A 61 9.61 1.08 -5.26
CA THR A 61 8.58 0.41 -6.06
C THR A 61 9.19 -0.77 -6.81
N ALA A 62 8.47 -1.41 -7.71
CA ALA A 62 8.98 -2.55 -8.46
C ALA A 62 8.41 -2.60 -9.88
N ILE A 63 8.95 -3.51 -10.68
CA ILE A 63 8.33 -3.99 -11.91
C ILE A 63 6.97 -4.63 -11.63
N SER A 64 6.21 -4.95 -12.68
CA SER A 64 4.93 -5.66 -12.51
C SER A 64 5.11 -6.95 -11.72
N PRO A 65 4.30 -7.21 -10.68
CA PRO A 65 4.45 -8.39 -9.82
C PRO A 65 4.39 -9.70 -10.57
N THR A 66 5.07 -10.70 -10.01
CA THR A 66 5.07 -12.08 -10.51
C THR A 66 4.78 -13.06 -9.37
N PRO A 67 4.42 -14.32 -9.67
CA PRO A 67 4.27 -15.33 -8.62
C PRO A 67 5.56 -15.60 -7.83
N ALA A 68 6.73 -15.23 -8.39
CA ALA A 68 8.02 -15.41 -7.73
C ALA A 68 8.32 -14.33 -6.66
N GLY A 69 7.59 -13.20 -6.68
CA GLY A 69 7.86 -12.04 -5.83
C GLY A 69 9.08 -11.23 -6.30
N GLU A 70 9.12 -9.95 -5.94
CA GLU A 70 10.21 -9.02 -6.32
C GLU A 70 11.04 -8.56 -5.12
N GLY A 71 10.50 -8.69 -3.89
CA GLY A 71 11.20 -8.35 -2.66
C GLY A 71 11.25 -6.85 -2.35
N LYS A 72 10.19 -6.10 -2.65
CA LYS A 72 10.11 -4.65 -2.37
C LYS A 72 10.35 -4.30 -0.91
N THR A 73 9.62 -4.92 0.00
CA THR A 73 9.73 -4.63 1.44
C THR A 73 11.12 -4.96 1.96
N THR A 74 11.66 -6.11 1.54
CA THR A 74 13.05 -6.50 1.86
C THR A 74 14.05 -5.44 1.36
N THR A 75 13.86 -4.91 0.15
CA THR A 75 14.69 -3.83 -0.39
C THR A 75 14.49 -2.52 0.37
N THR A 76 13.27 -2.18 0.76
CA THR A 76 12.97 -0.96 1.54
C THR A 76 13.71 -1.01 2.89
N VAL A 77 13.65 -2.13 3.59
CA VAL A 77 14.35 -2.33 4.85
C VAL A 77 15.87 -2.33 4.65
N GLY A 78 16.36 -3.11 3.70
CA GLY A 78 17.79 -3.19 3.39
C GLY A 78 18.39 -1.84 2.99
N LEU A 79 17.65 -1.03 2.22
CA LEU A 79 18.08 0.32 1.84
C LEU A 79 18.10 1.28 3.04
N GLY A 80 17.09 1.22 3.92
CA GLY A 80 17.07 2.02 5.15
C GLY A 80 18.25 1.69 6.07
N ASP A 81 18.55 0.41 6.26
CA ASP A 81 19.73 -0.05 7.03
C ASP A 81 21.04 0.37 6.34
N ALA A 82 21.10 0.24 5.01
CA ALA A 82 22.28 0.64 4.25
C ALA A 82 22.59 2.14 4.33
N LEU A 83 21.56 3.00 4.27
CA LEU A 83 21.72 4.45 4.44
C LEU A 83 22.32 4.78 5.79
N ASN A 84 21.84 4.16 6.88
CA ASN A 84 22.45 4.33 8.20
C ASN A 84 23.89 3.80 8.24
N LYS A 85 24.17 2.68 7.59
CA LYS A 85 25.49 2.06 7.54
C LYS A 85 26.53 2.92 6.81
N ILE A 86 26.11 3.69 5.80
CA ILE A 86 26.99 4.67 5.11
C ILE A 86 27.02 6.03 5.80
N GLY A 87 26.48 6.15 7.02
CA GLY A 87 26.57 7.36 7.86
C GLY A 87 25.48 8.40 7.61
N LYS A 88 24.40 8.06 6.91
CA LYS A 88 23.24 8.94 6.74
C LYS A 88 22.21 8.65 7.85
N LYS A 89 21.52 9.69 8.32
CA LYS A 89 20.43 9.53 9.28
C LYS A 89 19.15 9.17 8.50
N ALA A 90 18.72 7.92 8.59
CA ALA A 90 17.59 7.42 7.82
C ALA A 90 16.63 6.57 8.66
N MET A 91 15.37 6.55 8.25
CA MET A 91 14.36 5.61 8.74
C MET A 91 13.43 5.15 7.61
N ILE A 92 12.71 4.07 7.87
CA ILE A 92 11.76 3.49 6.92
C ILE A 92 10.32 3.67 7.40
N CYS A 93 9.40 3.77 6.44
CA CYS A 93 7.96 3.82 6.68
C CYS A 93 7.27 2.73 5.86
N LEU A 94 6.63 1.79 6.54
CA LEU A 94 5.99 0.62 5.95
C LEU A 94 4.50 0.56 6.29
N ARG A 95 3.78 -0.24 5.50
CA ARG A 95 2.41 -0.63 5.83
C ARG A 95 2.40 -1.71 6.89
N GLU A 96 1.37 -1.68 7.74
CA GLU A 96 1.02 -2.78 8.62
C GLU A 96 0.37 -3.91 7.80
N PRO A 97 0.74 -5.19 8.03
CA PRO A 97 0.14 -6.32 7.32
C PRO A 97 -1.26 -6.64 7.83
N SER A 98 -2.13 -7.09 6.92
CA SER A 98 -3.46 -7.62 7.23
C SER A 98 -3.37 -9.11 7.58
N LEU A 99 -4.16 -9.55 8.56
CA LEU A 99 -4.20 -10.95 9.02
C LEU A 99 -4.69 -11.91 7.93
N GLY A 100 -5.62 -11.49 7.08
CA GLY A 100 -6.11 -12.33 6.00
C GLY A 100 -5.01 -12.86 5.09
N PRO A 101 -4.18 -12.01 4.48
CA PRO A 101 -3.00 -12.44 3.72
C PRO A 101 -1.98 -13.24 4.54
N VAL A 102 -1.74 -12.90 5.81
CA VAL A 102 -0.79 -13.60 6.69
C VAL A 102 -1.20 -15.06 6.88
N PHE A 103 -2.47 -15.32 7.20
CA PHE A 103 -3.01 -16.66 7.36
C PHE A 103 -3.41 -17.32 6.02
N GLY A 104 -3.41 -16.57 4.92
CA GLY A 104 -3.74 -17.04 3.57
C GLY A 104 -2.56 -17.58 2.79
N MET A 105 -2.07 -16.82 1.84
CA MET A 105 -1.05 -17.26 0.88
C MET A 105 0.26 -16.50 0.95
N LYS A 106 0.29 -15.34 1.59
CA LYS A 106 1.38 -14.40 1.44
C LYS A 106 2.06 -14.17 2.77
N GLY A 107 3.38 -14.22 2.75
CA GLY A 107 4.21 -13.77 3.85
C GLY A 107 3.85 -12.37 4.33
N GLY A 108 4.15 -12.08 5.58
CA GLY A 108 3.93 -10.79 6.20
C GLY A 108 4.72 -9.66 5.53
N ALA A 109 4.43 -8.43 5.93
CA ALA A 109 5.06 -7.23 5.38
C ALA A 109 6.27 -6.75 6.22
N ALA A 110 7.00 -7.67 6.85
CA ALA A 110 8.14 -7.34 7.73
C ALA A 110 9.51 -7.33 7.02
N GLY A 111 9.55 -7.65 5.73
CA GLY A 111 10.79 -7.90 4.99
C GLY A 111 11.15 -9.39 4.97
N GLY A 112 12.41 -9.74 4.74
CA GLY A 112 12.88 -11.13 4.71
C GLY A 112 14.38 -11.24 4.88
N GLY A 113 14.86 -12.43 5.23
CA GLY A 113 16.26 -12.68 5.54
C GLY A 113 16.78 -11.74 6.62
N TYR A 114 17.94 -11.14 6.37
CA TYR A 114 18.56 -10.18 7.29
C TYR A 114 18.10 -8.72 7.07
N ALA A 115 17.13 -8.48 6.19
CA ALA A 115 16.49 -7.18 6.00
C ALA A 115 15.03 -7.23 6.46
N GLN A 116 14.82 -7.20 7.77
CA GLN A 116 13.52 -7.28 8.42
C GLN A 116 13.32 -6.17 9.46
N VAL A 117 12.05 -5.81 9.69
CA VAL A 117 11.61 -5.05 10.86
C VAL A 117 11.15 -6.01 11.96
N VAL A 118 11.44 -5.67 13.20
CA VAL A 118 11.14 -6.47 14.39
C VAL A 118 10.47 -5.61 15.48
N PRO A 119 9.62 -6.19 16.34
CA PRO A 119 9.29 -7.62 16.51
C PRO A 119 8.37 -8.16 15.39
N MET A 120 8.84 -9.12 14.63
CA MET A 120 8.18 -9.64 13.43
C MET A 120 6.84 -10.30 13.73
N GLU A 121 6.77 -11.10 14.79
CA GLU A 121 5.54 -11.78 15.22
C GLU A 121 4.43 -10.77 15.53
N ASP A 122 4.72 -9.77 16.37
CA ASP A 122 3.76 -8.74 16.76
C ASP A 122 3.27 -7.95 15.55
N ILE A 123 4.17 -7.56 14.64
CA ILE A 123 3.84 -6.80 13.44
C ILE A 123 2.88 -7.58 12.54
N ASN A 124 3.09 -8.88 12.39
CA ASN A 124 2.28 -9.73 11.51
C ASN A 124 1.00 -10.27 12.14
N LEU A 125 0.83 -10.16 13.44
CA LEU A 125 -0.33 -10.65 14.18
C LEU A 125 -1.12 -9.50 14.80
N HIS A 126 -1.14 -9.40 16.13
CA HIS A 126 -1.78 -8.29 16.84
C HIS A 126 -0.75 -7.22 17.19
N PHE A 127 -0.54 -6.27 16.30
CA PHE A 127 0.53 -5.27 16.45
C PHE A 127 0.27 -4.29 17.60
N THR A 128 -0.57 -3.27 17.35
CA THR A 128 -0.98 -2.26 18.35
C THR A 128 -2.50 -2.06 18.38
N GLY A 129 -3.23 -2.87 17.61
CA GLY A 129 -4.70 -2.84 17.58
C GLY A 129 -5.31 -1.87 16.56
N ASP A 130 -4.51 -1.25 15.69
CA ASP A 130 -5.00 -0.25 14.75
C ASP A 130 -6.04 -0.83 13.77
N PHE A 131 -5.81 -2.02 13.23
CA PHE A 131 -6.75 -2.66 12.32
C PHE A 131 -8.05 -3.08 12.99
N ASN A 132 -7.97 -3.51 14.25
CA ASN A 132 -9.16 -3.79 15.05
C ASN A 132 -9.98 -2.51 15.29
N ALA A 133 -9.33 -1.39 15.60
CA ALA A 133 -9.99 -0.09 15.75
C ALA A 133 -10.67 0.35 14.45
N ILE A 134 -10.01 0.18 13.30
CA ILE A 134 -10.55 0.49 11.98
C ILE A 134 -11.78 -0.39 11.67
N ALA A 135 -11.68 -1.70 11.93
CA ALA A 135 -12.80 -2.62 11.75
C ALA A 135 -14.02 -2.24 12.59
N LEU A 136 -13.80 -1.92 13.86
CA LEU A 136 -14.87 -1.52 14.78
C LEU A 136 -15.50 -0.18 14.39
N ALA A 137 -14.71 0.80 13.96
CA ALA A 137 -15.23 2.09 13.47
C ALA A 137 -16.08 1.90 12.21
N ASN A 138 -15.64 1.08 11.27
CA ASN A 138 -16.39 0.73 10.08
C ASN A 138 -17.72 0.02 10.41
N ASN A 139 -17.66 -0.95 11.31
CA ASN A 139 -18.82 -1.76 11.68
C ASN A 139 -19.80 -1.00 12.58
N LEU A 140 -19.33 -0.04 13.38
CA LEU A 140 -20.18 0.89 14.11
C LEU A 140 -21.04 1.71 13.14
N LEU A 141 -20.45 2.23 12.07
CA LEU A 141 -21.18 2.97 11.04
C LEU A 141 -22.23 2.09 10.38
N ALA A 142 -21.91 0.84 10.04
CA ALA A 142 -22.86 -0.11 9.47
C ALA A 142 -24.02 -0.44 10.45
N ALA A 143 -23.70 -0.64 11.73
CA ALA A 143 -24.71 -0.90 12.75
C ALA A 143 -25.66 0.28 12.97
N VAL A 144 -25.12 1.51 13.02
CA VAL A 144 -25.94 2.74 13.18
C VAL A 144 -26.80 2.98 11.95
N LEU A 145 -26.32 2.70 10.74
CA LEU A 145 -27.09 2.78 9.52
C LEU A 145 -28.32 1.85 9.58
N ASP A 146 -28.13 0.58 9.91
CA ASP A 146 -29.23 -0.38 10.04
C ASP A 146 -30.17 -0.04 11.20
N ASN A 147 -29.64 0.44 12.32
CA ASN A 147 -30.43 0.91 13.45
C ASN A 147 -31.31 2.12 13.09
N HIS A 148 -30.80 3.07 12.30
CA HIS A 148 -31.57 4.21 11.81
C HIS A 148 -32.74 3.76 10.92
N ILE A 149 -32.49 2.81 10.02
CA ILE A 149 -33.54 2.25 9.15
C ILE A 149 -34.59 1.53 10.00
N HIS A 150 -34.18 0.75 10.99
CA HIS A 150 -35.06 -0.02 11.88
C HIS A 150 -35.97 0.90 12.70
N HIS A 151 -35.49 2.00 13.22
CA HIS A 151 -36.22 2.93 14.09
C HIS A 151 -36.88 4.10 13.35
N GLY A 152 -37.38 3.88 12.15
CA GLY A 152 -38.29 4.82 11.45
C GLY A 152 -37.67 5.50 10.23
N ASN A 153 -36.39 5.38 9.98
CA ASN A 153 -35.74 5.83 8.73
C ASN A 153 -36.09 7.31 8.38
N GLU A 154 -35.91 8.21 9.32
CA GLU A 154 -36.24 9.64 9.15
C GLU A 154 -35.48 10.30 7.98
N LEU A 155 -34.28 9.82 7.65
CA LEU A 155 -33.48 10.30 6.52
C LEU A 155 -34.01 9.81 5.16
N GLY A 156 -35.03 8.92 5.14
CA GLY A 156 -35.61 8.40 3.91
C GLY A 156 -34.66 7.54 3.06
N ILE A 157 -33.78 6.78 3.70
CA ILE A 157 -32.83 5.88 3.02
C ILE A 157 -33.62 4.84 2.21
N ASP A 158 -33.25 4.70 0.93
CA ASP A 158 -33.70 3.58 0.12
C ASP A 158 -32.89 2.33 0.47
N VAL A 159 -33.53 1.34 1.10
CA VAL A 159 -32.86 0.09 1.54
C VAL A 159 -32.21 -0.71 0.41
N ARG A 160 -32.56 -0.41 -0.85
CA ARG A 160 -31.95 -1.00 -2.06
C ARG A 160 -30.68 -0.26 -2.50
N ARG A 161 -30.37 0.88 -1.88
CA ARG A 161 -29.28 1.79 -2.25
C ARG A 161 -28.29 2.02 -1.11
N ILE A 162 -28.09 0.98 -0.30
CA ILE A 162 -27.06 0.97 0.74
C ILE A 162 -25.72 0.66 0.07
N ALA A 163 -24.74 1.53 0.29
CA ALA A 163 -23.39 1.42 -0.29
C ALA A 163 -22.33 0.99 0.73
N TRP A 164 -22.69 0.80 1.99
CA TRP A 164 -21.78 0.54 3.10
C TRP A 164 -21.87 -0.92 3.55
N LYS A 165 -20.71 -1.60 3.57
CA LYS A 165 -20.57 -2.98 4.04
C LYS A 165 -19.89 -3.04 5.40
N ARG A 166 -20.04 -4.16 6.09
CA ARG A 166 -19.23 -4.53 7.25
C ARG A 166 -17.84 -5.00 6.80
N VAL A 167 -16.91 -5.10 7.72
CA VAL A 167 -15.56 -5.58 7.43
C VAL A 167 -15.08 -6.58 8.47
N ILE A 168 -14.14 -7.42 8.05
CA ILE A 168 -13.38 -8.32 8.93
C ILE A 168 -11.95 -8.43 8.38
N ASP A 169 -10.95 -8.52 9.27
CA ASP A 169 -9.56 -8.67 8.84
C ASP A 169 -9.18 -10.15 8.67
N MET A 170 -9.88 -10.81 7.75
CA MET A 170 -9.66 -12.22 7.42
C MET A 170 -10.06 -12.48 5.97
N ASN A 171 -9.41 -13.44 5.32
CA ASN A 171 -9.81 -13.94 4.02
C ASN A 171 -10.95 -14.94 4.18
N ASP A 172 -12.18 -14.55 3.85
CA ASP A 172 -13.36 -15.41 3.99
C ASP A 172 -14.33 -15.25 2.81
N ARG A 173 -14.22 -16.17 1.85
CA ARG A 173 -15.09 -16.13 0.65
C ARG A 173 -16.57 -16.34 0.95
N ALA A 174 -16.92 -16.95 2.07
CA ALA A 174 -18.32 -17.18 2.45
C ALA A 174 -19.04 -15.86 2.82
N LEU A 175 -18.29 -14.83 3.15
CA LEU A 175 -18.82 -13.51 3.52
C LEU A 175 -18.95 -12.53 2.34
N ARG A 176 -18.57 -12.93 1.11
CA ARG A 176 -18.68 -12.04 -0.07
C ARG A 176 -20.09 -11.57 -0.35
N ASP A 177 -21.03 -12.52 -0.28
CA ASP A 177 -22.44 -12.30 -0.48
C ASP A 177 -23.22 -13.04 0.60
N ILE A 178 -23.97 -12.29 1.39
CA ILE A 178 -24.82 -12.80 2.48
C ILE A 178 -26.21 -12.18 2.41
N VAL A 179 -27.12 -12.72 3.15
CA VAL A 179 -28.40 -12.06 3.46
C VAL A 179 -28.35 -11.56 4.90
N ALA A 180 -28.37 -10.24 5.05
CA ALA A 180 -28.42 -9.59 6.35
C ALA A 180 -29.86 -9.43 6.84
N SER A 181 -30.04 -9.27 8.16
CA SER A 181 -31.33 -8.97 8.83
C SER A 181 -32.40 -10.05 8.68
N LEU A 182 -32.03 -11.33 8.57
CA LEU A 182 -32.99 -12.44 8.67
C LEU A 182 -33.53 -12.55 10.11
N GLY A 183 -34.71 -13.13 10.29
CA GLY A 183 -35.31 -13.39 11.61
C GLY A 183 -36.56 -12.52 11.90
N GLY A 184 -37.12 -11.88 10.89
CA GLY A 184 -38.36 -11.10 10.98
C GLY A 184 -38.18 -9.63 11.34
N PRO A 185 -39.28 -8.90 11.58
CA PRO A 185 -39.26 -7.44 11.74
C PRO A 185 -38.38 -6.92 12.87
N GLY A 186 -38.13 -7.73 13.90
CA GLY A 186 -37.24 -7.37 15.01
C GLY A 186 -35.80 -7.20 14.61
N ASN A 187 -35.38 -7.76 13.45
CA ASN A 187 -33.97 -7.69 12.97
C ASN A 187 -33.79 -6.70 11.80
N GLY A 188 -34.85 -6.04 11.36
CA GLY A 188 -34.81 -5.06 10.27
C GLY A 188 -35.28 -5.58 8.91
N TYR A 189 -34.71 -5.04 7.84
CA TYR A 189 -35.10 -5.38 6.47
C TYR A 189 -34.08 -6.36 5.86
N PRO A 190 -34.52 -7.60 5.50
CA PRO A 190 -33.65 -8.54 4.79
C PRO A 190 -33.12 -7.94 3.48
N ARG A 191 -31.82 -8.00 3.27
CA ARG A 191 -31.19 -7.56 2.01
C ARG A 191 -29.95 -8.38 1.70
N GLN A 192 -29.57 -8.41 0.43
CA GLN A 192 -28.24 -8.82 0.05
C GLN A 192 -27.22 -7.83 0.62
N ASP A 193 -26.18 -8.34 1.22
CA ASP A 193 -25.07 -7.59 1.79
C ASP A 193 -23.77 -8.40 1.63
N GLY A 194 -22.69 -7.99 2.23
CA GLY A 194 -21.42 -8.70 2.26
C GLY A 194 -20.43 -8.04 3.20
N PHE A 195 -19.26 -8.67 3.33
CA PHE A 195 -18.13 -8.12 4.06
C PHE A 195 -16.99 -7.82 3.09
N ASP A 196 -16.27 -6.73 3.34
CA ASP A 196 -14.97 -6.48 2.75
C ASP A 196 -13.88 -6.80 3.78
N ILE A 197 -12.64 -7.03 3.32
CA ILE A 197 -11.50 -7.09 4.22
C ILE A 197 -11.16 -5.68 4.72
N VAL A 198 -10.71 -5.55 5.96
CA VAL A 198 -10.45 -4.23 6.60
C VAL A 198 -9.58 -3.31 5.73
N VAL A 199 -8.56 -3.85 5.10
CA VAL A 199 -7.61 -3.10 4.27
C VAL A 199 -8.18 -2.63 2.92
N ALA A 200 -9.38 -3.09 2.55
CA ALA A 200 -10.13 -2.60 1.39
C ALA A 200 -11.17 -1.52 1.76
N SER A 201 -11.37 -1.25 3.05
CA SER A 201 -12.37 -0.28 3.52
C SER A 201 -12.00 1.17 3.23
N GLU A 202 -13.01 2.00 3.05
CA GLU A 202 -12.80 3.46 2.96
C GLU A 202 -12.27 4.02 4.28
N VAL A 203 -12.64 3.47 5.43
CA VAL A 203 -12.11 3.89 6.74
C VAL A 203 -10.59 3.71 6.81
N MET A 204 -10.05 2.60 6.28
CA MET A 204 -8.61 2.40 6.17
C MET A 204 -7.96 3.47 5.27
N ALA A 205 -8.55 3.78 4.13
CA ALA A 205 -8.03 4.80 3.23
C ALA A 205 -8.05 6.19 3.89
N ILE A 206 -9.15 6.55 4.55
CA ILE A 206 -9.29 7.79 5.32
C ILE A 206 -8.23 7.88 6.41
N PHE A 207 -8.06 6.82 7.19
CA PHE A 207 -7.07 6.72 8.26
C PHE A 207 -5.64 7.01 7.74
N CYS A 208 -5.29 6.44 6.59
CA CYS A 208 -3.98 6.63 5.97
C CYS A 208 -3.78 8.01 5.33
N LEU A 209 -4.85 8.71 4.94
CA LEU A 209 -4.77 10.05 4.32
C LEU A 209 -4.97 11.19 5.32
N ALA A 210 -5.53 10.91 6.50
CA ALA A 210 -5.77 11.92 7.53
C ALA A 210 -4.46 12.53 8.05
N THR A 211 -4.51 13.82 8.34
CA THR A 211 -3.36 14.60 8.82
C THR A 211 -3.46 15.00 10.30
N SER A 212 -4.64 14.84 10.89
CA SER A 212 -4.93 15.14 12.30
C SER A 212 -6.22 14.47 12.74
N LEU A 213 -6.51 14.44 14.03
CA LEU A 213 -7.81 13.97 14.56
C LEU A 213 -8.99 14.78 14.02
N LYS A 214 -8.82 16.08 13.84
CA LYS A 214 -9.86 16.94 13.25
C LYS A 214 -10.11 16.59 11.79
N ASP A 215 -9.05 16.40 11.02
CA ASP A 215 -9.16 15.98 9.61
C ASP A 215 -9.78 14.59 9.51
N LEU A 216 -9.36 13.64 10.34
CA LEU A 216 -9.95 12.29 10.43
C LEU A 216 -11.46 12.37 10.67
N LYS A 217 -11.91 13.16 11.67
CA LYS A 217 -13.34 13.32 11.97
C LYS A 217 -14.12 13.92 10.83
N ASN A 218 -13.57 14.91 10.14
CA ASN A 218 -14.21 15.54 8.99
C ASN A 218 -14.35 14.56 7.83
N ARG A 219 -13.31 13.81 7.53
CA ARG A 219 -13.32 12.79 6.46
C ARG A 219 -14.32 11.66 6.76
N LEU A 220 -14.32 11.14 7.98
CA LEU A 220 -15.28 10.13 8.41
C LEU A 220 -16.73 10.63 8.28
N GLY A 221 -16.99 11.88 8.62
CA GLY A 221 -18.30 12.51 8.47
C GLY A 221 -18.78 12.58 7.02
N ASN A 222 -17.87 12.66 6.06
CA ASN A 222 -18.18 12.78 4.64
C ASN A 222 -18.42 11.45 3.91
N ILE A 223 -18.18 10.30 4.56
CA ILE A 223 -18.48 8.98 3.99
C ILE A 223 -19.94 8.92 3.53
N VAL A 224 -20.16 8.56 2.28
CA VAL A 224 -21.51 8.28 1.74
C VAL A 224 -21.85 6.82 2.02
N VAL A 225 -22.90 6.60 2.81
CA VAL A 225 -23.30 5.24 3.26
C VAL A 225 -24.48 4.68 2.49
N ALA A 226 -25.34 5.53 1.95
CA ALA A 226 -26.55 5.17 1.24
C ALA A 226 -27.08 6.36 0.43
N TYR A 227 -28.16 6.11 -0.31
CA TYR A 227 -28.91 7.15 -1.01
C TYR A 227 -30.38 7.08 -0.65
N THR A 228 -31.05 8.23 -0.66
CA THR A 228 -32.49 8.33 -0.52
C THR A 228 -33.22 7.88 -1.80
N ARG A 229 -34.55 7.79 -1.78
CA ARG A 229 -35.34 7.43 -2.98
C ARG A 229 -35.15 8.43 -4.12
N ASP A 230 -35.00 9.71 -3.80
CA ASP A 230 -34.72 10.79 -4.75
C ASP A 230 -33.20 10.94 -5.04
N GLN A 231 -32.39 9.93 -4.70
CA GLN A 231 -30.98 9.78 -5.01
C GLN A 231 -30.06 10.82 -4.35
N LYS A 232 -30.47 11.42 -3.24
CA LYS A 232 -29.57 12.26 -2.44
C LYS A 232 -28.65 11.40 -1.58
N PRO A 233 -27.36 11.75 -1.48
CA PRO A 233 -26.42 10.99 -0.64
C PRO A 233 -26.73 11.18 0.85
N VAL A 234 -26.69 10.09 1.59
CA VAL A 234 -26.72 10.08 3.05
C VAL A 234 -25.32 9.80 3.56
N ARG A 235 -24.82 10.64 4.46
CA ARG A 235 -23.46 10.61 4.95
C ARG A 235 -23.39 10.15 6.41
N ALA A 236 -22.22 9.71 6.85
CA ALA A 236 -21.98 9.33 8.24
C ALA A 236 -22.31 10.47 9.21
N LYS A 237 -22.05 11.73 8.85
CA LYS A 237 -22.43 12.89 9.67
C LYS A 237 -23.93 13.09 9.83
N ASP A 238 -24.75 12.68 8.84
CA ASP A 238 -26.20 12.74 8.92
C ASP A 238 -26.74 11.73 9.95
N LEU A 239 -26.05 10.60 10.09
CA LEU A 239 -26.27 9.61 11.15
C LEU A 239 -25.63 10.00 12.49
N LYS A 240 -24.89 11.10 12.58
CA LYS A 240 -24.25 11.64 13.79
C LYS A 240 -23.26 10.68 14.47
N VAL A 241 -22.71 9.70 13.74
CA VAL A 241 -21.86 8.62 14.29
C VAL A 241 -20.35 8.88 14.12
N HIS A 242 -19.96 9.80 13.24
CA HIS A 242 -18.55 10.07 12.90
C HIS A 242 -17.68 10.49 14.11
N GLY A 243 -18.27 11.13 15.12
CA GLY A 243 -17.59 11.44 16.37
C GLY A 243 -17.19 10.17 17.13
N ALA A 244 -18.11 9.22 17.30
CA ALA A 244 -17.84 7.93 17.95
C ALA A 244 -16.81 7.09 17.17
N MET A 245 -16.88 7.10 15.85
CA MET A 245 -15.86 6.48 14.99
C MET A 245 -14.47 7.08 15.24
N THR A 246 -14.39 8.40 15.38
CA THR A 246 -13.12 9.10 15.67
C THR A 246 -12.57 8.72 17.05
N VAL A 247 -13.44 8.56 18.05
CA VAL A 247 -13.05 8.11 19.40
C VAL A 247 -12.39 6.71 19.33
N LEU A 248 -12.97 5.77 18.56
CA LEU A 248 -12.39 4.44 18.36
C LEU A 248 -11.01 4.49 17.70
N LEU A 249 -10.78 5.47 16.83
CA LEU A 249 -9.55 5.62 16.05
C LEU A 249 -8.51 6.55 16.68
N LYS A 250 -8.83 7.18 17.80
CA LYS A 250 -8.01 8.25 18.41
C LYS A 250 -6.57 7.79 18.68
N ASP A 251 -6.41 6.67 19.36
CA ASP A 251 -5.10 6.16 19.73
C ASP A 251 -4.40 5.46 18.54
N ALA A 252 -5.20 4.84 17.67
CA ALA A 252 -4.70 4.20 16.45
C ALA A 252 -3.99 5.21 15.53
N LEU A 253 -4.43 6.47 15.47
CA LEU A 253 -3.91 7.48 14.54
C LEU A 253 -2.45 7.87 14.82
N ALA A 254 -1.94 7.67 16.02
CA ALA A 254 -0.53 7.89 16.36
C ALA A 254 0.36 6.81 15.69
N PRO A 255 1.48 7.20 15.03
CA PRO A 255 2.31 6.25 14.30
C PRO A 255 3.05 5.27 15.22
N ASN A 256 3.24 4.04 14.75
CA ASN A 256 3.91 2.96 15.49
C ASN A 256 5.40 2.96 15.20
N LEU A 257 6.20 3.10 16.25
CA LEU A 257 7.67 3.03 16.20
C LEU A 257 8.14 1.61 16.54
N VAL A 258 8.95 1.07 15.65
CA VAL A 258 9.68 -0.20 15.78
C VAL A 258 11.11 -0.03 15.26
N GLN A 259 11.81 -1.13 15.02
CA GLN A 259 13.20 -1.14 14.58
C GLN A 259 13.47 -2.22 13.54
N THR A 260 14.55 -2.07 12.80
CA THR A 260 15.08 -3.13 11.94
C THR A 260 15.94 -4.10 12.75
N LEU A 261 16.35 -5.23 12.15
CA LEU A 261 17.33 -6.15 12.74
C LEU A 261 18.66 -5.45 13.10
N GLU A 262 19.03 -4.39 12.38
CA GLU A 262 20.21 -3.54 12.65
C GLU A 262 19.91 -2.40 13.64
N ASN A 263 18.76 -2.44 14.32
CA ASN A 263 18.30 -1.46 15.31
C ASN A 263 18.12 -0.03 14.77
N ASN A 264 17.85 0.12 13.49
CA ASN A 264 17.46 1.39 12.90
C ASN A 264 15.96 1.64 13.06
N PRO A 265 15.52 2.90 13.23
CA PRO A 265 14.11 3.20 13.47
C PRO A 265 13.25 2.96 12.24
N ALA A 266 12.02 2.51 12.48
CA ALA A 266 11.00 2.33 11.48
C ALA A 266 9.62 2.73 12.01
N PHE A 267 8.80 3.35 11.15
CA PHE A 267 7.37 3.47 11.37
C PHE A 267 6.61 2.42 10.56
N ILE A 268 5.67 1.75 11.22
CA ILE A 268 4.70 0.86 10.57
C ILE A 268 3.31 1.35 10.93
N HIS A 269 2.54 1.85 9.94
CA HIS A 269 1.28 2.50 10.25
C HIS A 269 0.32 2.52 9.06
N GLY A 270 -0.86 1.94 9.25
CA GLY A 270 -1.88 1.77 8.23
C GLY A 270 -1.50 0.79 7.12
N GLY A 271 -2.47 0.30 6.36
CA GLY A 271 -2.20 -0.73 5.36
C GLY A 271 -3.26 -0.90 4.29
N PRO A 272 -3.64 0.16 3.55
CA PRO A 272 -4.67 0.04 2.51
C PRO A 272 -4.18 -0.83 1.36
N PHE A 273 -5.08 -1.61 0.77
CA PHE A 273 -4.76 -2.39 -0.42
C PHE A 273 -4.48 -1.49 -1.63
N ALA A 274 -3.48 -1.87 -2.43
CA ALA A 274 -3.08 -1.11 -3.61
C ALA A 274 -3.93 -1.40 -4.87
N ASN A 275 -4.80 -2.39 -4.85
CA ASN A 275 -5.69 -2.72 -5.95
C ASN A 275 -7.06 -2.04 -5.87
N ILE A 276 -7.43 -1.46 -4.73
CA ILE A 276 -8.72 -0.78 -4.53
C ILE A 276 -8.57 0.58 -3.80
N ALA A 277 -7.43 0.83 -3.18
CA ALA A 277 -7.07 2.06 -2.50
C ALA A 277 -5.65 2.48 -2.90
N HIS A 278 -5.07 3.46 -2.20
CA HIS A 278 -3.78 4.03 -2.59
C HIS A 278 -2.53 3.21 -2.22
N GLY A 279 -2.68 2.14 -1.42
CA GLY A 279 -1.63 1.13 -1.25
C GLY A 279 -0.34 1.59 -0.57
N CYS A 280 -0.41 2.61 0.28
CA CYS A 280 0.75 3.22 0.95
C CYS A 280 0.49 3.34 2.45
N ASN A 281 1.56 3.40 3.26
CA ASN A 281 1.45 3.71 4.68
C ASN A 281 0.87 5.13 4.91
N SER A 282 0.57 5.47 6.16
CA SER A 282 -0.11 6.72 6.50
C SER A 282 0.69 7.97 6.15
N VAL A 283 -0.02 9.05 5.86
CA VAL A 283 0.55 10.40 5.67
C VAL A 283 1.23 10.88 6.95
N ILE A 284 0.61 10.65 8.12
CA ILE A 284 1.18 11.06 9.41
C ILE A 284 2.55 10.40 9.62
N ALA A 285 2.68 9.09 9.42
CA ALA A 285 3.95 8.38 9.59
C ALA A 285 5.03 8.94 8.65
N THR A 286 4.72 9.11 7.37
CA THR A 286 5.69 9.62 6.38
C THR A 286 6.10 11.06 6.68
N LYS A 287 5.15 11.96 6.99
CA LYS A 287 5.47 13.36 7.32
C LYS A 287 6.26 13.47 8.62
N THR A 288 5.92 12.70 9.65
CA THR A 288 6.67 12.67 10.90
C THR A 288 8.10 12.19 10.66
N ALA A 289 8.28 11.12 9.90
CA ALA A 289 9.60 10.60 9.56
C ALA A 289 10.46 11.65 8.85
N LEU A 290 9.90 12.37 7.87
CA LEU A 290 10.61 13.44 7.14
C LEU A 290 11.12 14.56 8.07
N LYS A 291 10.45 14.82 9.20
CA LYS A 291 10.87 15.81 10.21
C LYS A 291 11.95 15.28 11.16
N LEU A 292 12.14 13.97 11.24
CA LEU A 292 13.02 13.32 12.22
C LEU A 292 14.39 12.92 11.66
N VAL A 293 14.49 12.67 10.35
CA VAL A 293 15.70 12.15 9.71
C VAL A 293 15.99 12.86 8.39
N ASP A 294 17.22 12.65 7.87
CA ASP A 294 17.63 13.25 6.60
C ASP A 294 17.11 12.49 5.38
N TYR A 295 16.87 11.17 5.53
CA TYR A 295 16.37 10.30 4.46
C TYR A 295 15.25 9.41 4.98
N VAL A 296 14.11 9.43 4.31
CA VAL A 296 12.99 8.52 4.56
C VAL A 296 12.84 7.59 3.36
N VAL A 297 12.82 6.28 3.62
CA VAL A 297 12.55 5.25 2.62
C VAL A 297 11.15 4.71 2.87
N THR A 298 10.29 4.79 1.88
CA THR A 298 8.92 4.24 1.94
C THR A 298 8.63 3.41 0.70
N GLU A 299 7.55 2.65 0.73
CA GLU A 299 7.14 1.80 -0.40
C GLU A 299 5.69 2.03 -0.82
N ALA A 300 5.39 1.63 -2.04
CA ALA A 300 4.02 1.52 -2.56
C ALA A 300 3.73 0.07 -2.98
N GLY A 301 2.48 -0.37 -2.82
CA GLY A 301 2.07 -1.74 -3.14
C GLY A 301 2.12 -2.04 -4.63
N PHE A 302 2.41 -3.28 -5.01
CA PHE A 302 2.51 -3.75 -6.39
C PHE A 302 3.60 -3.06 -7.22
N GLY A 303 3.41 -2.99 -8.55
CA GLY A 303 4.34 -2.35 -9.47
C GLY A 303 4.20 -0.83 -9.56
N ALA A 304 5.14 -0.21 -10.26
CA ALA A 304 5.16 1.25 -10.40
C ALA A 304 3.98 1.81 -11.21
N ASP A 305 3.32 0.99 -12.00
CA ASP A 305 2.11 1.37 -12.75
C ASP A 305 0.87 1.54 -11.85
N LEU A 306 0.79 0.81 -10.76
CA LEU A 306 -0.33 0.88 -9.80
C LEU A 306 0.08 1.58 -8.50
N GLY A 307 1.09 1.05 -7.81
CA GLY A 307 1.47 1.54 -6.50
C GLY A 307 2.13 2.91 -6.55
N ALA A 308 3.14 3.10 -7.39
CA ALA A 308 3.82 4.39 -7.49
C ALA A 308 2.88 5.46 -8.08
N GLU A 309 2.05 5.12 -9.06
CA GLU A 309 1.05 6.03 -9.61
C GLU A 309 0.13 6.56 -8.50
N LYS A 310 -0.45 5.67 -7.66
CA LYS A 310 -1.34 6.07 -6.56
C LYS A 310 -0.61 6.78 -5.42
N PHE A 311 0.64 6.40 -5.15
CA PHE A 311 1.48 7.14 -4.22
C PHE A 311 1.63 8.59 -4.66
N ILE A 312 1.87 8.83 -5.92
CA ILE A 312 2.05 10.15 -6.52
C ILE A 312 0.72 10.89 -6.64
N ASP A 313 -0.22 10.34 -7.40
CA ASP A 313 -1.45 11.06 -7.75
C ASP A 313 -2.50 11.08 -6.64
N ILE A 314 -2.40 10.24 -5.62
CA ILE A 314 -3.30 10.27 -4.47
C ILE A 314 -2.56 10.77 -3.22
N LYS A 315 -1.59 10.01 -2.70
CA LYS A 315 -0.94 10.32 -1.42
C LYS A 315 -0.14 11.62 -1.48
N CYS A 316 0.76 11.77 -2.45
CA CYS A 316 1.58 12.97 -2.58
C CYS A 316 0.73 14.20 -2.88
N ARG A 317 -0.26 14.06 -3.76
CA ARG A 317 -1.21 15.14 -4.10
C ARG A 317 -1.97 15.64 -2.88
N LYS A 318 -2.56 14.74 -2.09
CA LYS A 318 -3.34 15.07 -0.89
C LYS A 318 -2.49 15.60 0.26
N ALA A 319 -1.28 15.09 0.40
CA ALA A 319 -0.40 15.42 1.54
C ALA A 319 0.63 16.53 1.24
N GLY A 320 0.77 16.96 0.00
CA GLY A 320 1.82 17.91 -0.41
C GLY A 320 3.22 17.30 -0.36
N LEU A 321 3.35 15.98 -0.48
CA LEU A 321 4.63 15.28 -0.51
C LEU A 321 5.28 15.36 -1.89
N ARG A 322 6.61 15.40 -1.92
CA ARG A 322 7.41 15.43 -3.16
C ARG A 322 8.58 14.46 -3.01
N PRO A 323 8.55 13.30 -3.70
CA PRO A 323 9.67 12.38 -3.70
C PRO A 323 10.94 13.02 -4.32
N ASP A 324 12.10 12.65 -3.79
CA ASP A 324 13.40 13.10 -4.32
C ASP A 324 13.99 12.07 -5.29
N ALA A 325 13.73 10.79 -5.07
CA ALA A 325 14.18 9.69 -5.93
C ALA A 325 13.28 8.45 -5.81
N VAL A 326 13.39 7.57 -6.80
CA VAL A 326 12.69 6.28 -6.83
C VAL A 326 13.71 5.15 -6.97
N VAL A 327 13.49 4.06 -6.22
CA VAL A 327 14.18 2.79 -6.42
C VAL A 327 13.20 1.80 -7.02
N ILE A 328 13.52 1.31 -8.22
CA ILE A 328 12.72 0.29 -8.91
C ILE A 328 13.36 -1.07 -8.68
N VAL A 329 12.68 -1.93 -7.95
CA VAL A 329 13.13 -3.29 -7.67
C VAL A 329 12.79 -4.21 -8.83
N ALA A 330 13.77 -4.98 -9.26
CA ALA A 330 13.59 -6.04 -10.25
C ALA A 330 14.37 -7.30 -9.84
N THR A 331 13.99 -8.43 -10.41
CA THR A 331 14.72 -9.69 -10.30
C THR A 331 14.87 -10.31 -11.70
N ILE A 332 15.97 -10.99 -11.93
CA ILE A 332 16.18 -11.73 -13.20
C ILE A 332 15.02 -12.73 -13.43
N ARG A 333 14.58 -13.42 -12.38
CA ARG A 333 13.45 -14.35 -12.44
C ARG A 333 12.16 -13.70 -12.89
N ALA A 334 11.82 -12.54 -12.31
CA ALA A 334 10.60 -11.81 -12.67
C ALA A 334 10.66 -11.29 -14.12
N LEU A 335 11.82 -10.82 -14.57
CA LEU A 335 11.99 -10.39 -15.96
C LEU A 335 11.88 -11.56 -16.93
N LYS A 336 12.46 -12.74 -16.63
CA LYS A 336 12.26 -13.95 -17.44
C LYS A 336 10.80 -14.39 -17.50
N TYR A 337 10.06 -14.28 -16.38
CA TYR A 337 8.62 -14.53 -16.37
C TYR A 337 7.87 -13.58 -17.31
N HIS A 338 8.19 -12.30 -17.28
CA HIS A 338 7.62 -11.32 -18.23
C HIS A 338 8.02 -11.59 -19.68
N GLY A 339 9.15 -12.24 -19.89
CA GLY A 339 9.59 -12.73 -21.20
C GLY A 339 8.90 -14.01 -21.67
N GLY A 340 8.01 -14.59 -20.86
CA GLY A 340 7.19 -15.75 -21.22
C GLY A 340 7.62 -17.08 -20.61
N VAL A 341 8.63 -17.11 -19.72
CA VAL A 341 9.09 -18.35 -19.06
C VAL A 341 8.07 -18.81 -18.01
N ASP A 342 7.86 -20.13 -17.93
CA ASP A 342 7.04 -20.73 -16.89
C ASP A 342 7.73 -20.63 -15.52
N VAL A 343 6.95 -20.51 -14.44
CA VAL A 343 7.44 -20.35 -13.07
C VAL A 343 8.43 -21.45 -12.66
N LYS A 344 8.22 -22.69 -13.12
CA LYS A 344 9.07 -23.85 -12.80
C LYS A 344 10.44 -23.80 -13.46
N GLU A 345 10.58 -23.02 -14.53
CA GLU A 345 11.81 -22.92 -15.33
C GLU A 345 12.65 -21.67 -15.05
N LEU A 346 12.18 -20.79 -14.14
CA LEU A 346 12.82 -19.48 -13.86
C LEU A 346 14.25 -19.56 -13.33
N ASN A 347 14.65 -20.70 -12.77
CA ASN A 347 16.02 -20.90 -12.27
C ASN A 347 17.04 -21.25 -13.37
N LYS A 348 16.59 -21.56 -14.57
CA LYS A 348 17.48 -21.86 -15.72
C LYS A 348 17.85 -20.56 -16.43
N GLU A 349 19.10 -20.45 -16.87
CA GLU A 349 19.53 -19.33 -17.71
C GLU A 349 18.68 -19.26 -19.00
N ASN A 350 18.20 -18.05 -19.31
CA ASN A 350 17.45 -17.79 -20.53
C ASN A 350 17.59 -16.33 -20.97
N LEU A 351 18.64 -16.05 -21.72
CA LEU A 351 18.95 -14.70 -22.20
C LEU A 351 17.88 -14.14 -23.14
N ALA A 352 17.31 -14.97 -24.02
CA ALA A 352 16.29 -14.52 -24.96
C ALA A 352 14.99 -14.09 -24.25
N ALA A 353 14.54 -14.87 -23.28
CA ALA A 353 13.37 -14.51 -22.48
C ALA A 353 13.65 -13.29 -21.59
N LEU A 354 14.84 -13.19 -21.01
CA LEU A 354 15.25 -12.03 -20.24
C LEU A 354 15.21 -10.76 -21.10
N GLU A 355 15.79 -10.80 -22.31
CA GLU A 355 15.79 -9.67 -23.24
C GLU A 355 14.36 -9.20 -23.55
N LYS A 356 13.45 -10.13 -23.81
CA LYS A 356 12.03 -9.83 -24.04
C LYS A 356 11.36 -9.23 -22.79
N GLY A 357 11.65 -9.77 -21.62
CA GLY A 357 11.02 -9.33 -20.36
C GLY A 357 11.53 -8.00 -19.84
N ILE A 358 12.74 -7.58 -20.20
CA ILE A 358 13.32 -6.27 -19.85
C ILE A 358 12.40 -5.12 -20.30
N THR A 359 11.61 -5.27 -21.36
CA THR A 359 10.63 -4.27 -21.79
C THR A 359 9.66 -3.84 -20.70
N ASN A 360 9.34 -4.73 -19.74
CA ASN A 360 8.53 -4.38 -18.57
C ASN A 360 9.27 -3.37 -17.68
N LEU A 361 10.52 -3.61 -17.37
CA LEU A 361 11.36 -2.69 -16.60
C LEU A 361 11.56 -1.35 -17.32
N GLU A 362 11.84 -1.38 -18.63
CA GLU A 362 12.03 -0.17 -19.44
C GLU A 362 10.80 0.74 -19.38
N ARG A 363 9.59 0.18 -19.45
CA ARG A 363 8.35 0.96 -19.30
C ARG A 363 8.21 1.57 -17.92
N HIS A 364 8.50 0.83 -16.85
CA HIS A 364 8.45 1.38 -15.50
C HIS A 364 9.47 2.50 -15.30
N VAL A 365 10.69 2.34 -15.79
CA VAL A 365 11.73 3.40 -15.75
C VAL A 365 11.28 4.62 -16.54
N ASN A 366 10.74 4.43 -17.74
CA ASN A 366 10.20 5.52 -18.56
C ASN A 366 9.06 6.28 -17.84
N ASN A 367 8.14 5.55 -17.21
CA ASN A 367 7.05 6.16 -16.45
C ASN A 367 7.58 7.02 -15.30
N VAL A 368 8.53 6.50 -14.52
CA VAL A 368 9.12 7.21 -13.39
C VAL A 368 9.87 8.46 -13.85
N ARG A 369 10.69 8.35 -14.88
CA ARG A 369 11.53 9.45 -15.33
C ARG A 369 10.76 10.50 -16.13
N ASN A 370 9.95 10.09 -17.09
CA ASN A 370 9.32 10.99 -18.03
C ASN A 370 7.93 11.46 -17.63
N HIS A 371 7.14 10.60 -16.96
CA HIS A 371 5.78 10.96 -16.55
C HIS A 371 5.72 11.48 -15.12
N TYR A 372 6.54 10.97 -14.19
CA TYR A 372 6.61 11.49 -12.82
C TYR A 372 7.75 12.50 -12.61
N GLY A 373 8.70 12.61 -13.56
CA GLY A 373 9.82 13.53 -13.50
C GLY A 373 10.82 13.23 -12.38
N LEU A 374 10.94 11.96 -11.98
CA LEU A 374 11.75 11.54 -10.85
C LEU A 374 13.04 10.83 -11.30
N PRO A 375 14.21 11.16 -10.72
CA PRO A 375 15.38 10.34 -10.90
C PRO A 375 15.18 8.97 -10.27
N CYS A 376 15.70 7.90 -10.88
CA CYS A 376 15.54 6.56 -10.36
C CYS A 376 16.80 5.70 -10.48
N VAL A 377 16.89 4.73 -9.57
CA VAL A 377 17.87 3.65 -9.55
C VAL A 377 17.13 2.32 -9.72
N VAL A 378 17.67 1.42 -10.51
CA VAL A 378 17.18 0.04 -10.61
C VAL A 378 17.99 -0.83 -9.65
N SER A 379 17.32 -1.42 -8.66
CA SER A 379 17.90 -2.38 -7.73
C SER A 379 17.57 -3.79 -8.17
N ILE A 380 18.59 -4.59 -8.46
CA ILE A 380 18.43 -6.01 -8.82
C ILE A 380 18.65 -6.86 -7.56
N ASN A 381 17.59 -7.43 -7.05
CA ASN A 381 17.68 -8.43 -5.98
C ASN A 381 18.25 -9.71 -6.57
N ARG A 382 19.50 -10.01 -6.21
CA ARG A 382 20.23 -11.17 -6.73
C ARG A 382 19.77 -12.45 -6.05
N PHE A 383 19.45 -13.45 -6.85
CA PHE A 383 19.18 -14.82 -6.41
C PHE A 383 20.36 -15.74 -6.77
N THR A 384 20.46 -16.87 -6.07
CA THR A 384 21.58 -17.82 -6.21
C THR A 384 21.72 -18.38 -7.62
N PHE A 385 20.62 -18.46 -8.37
CA PHE A 385 20.58 -19.02 -9.72
C PHE A 385 20.76 -17.98 -10.84
N ASP A 386 20.89 -16.70 -10.51
CA ASP A 386 21.12 -15.65 -11.48
C ASP A 386 22.55 -15.75 -12.03
N THR A 387 22.69 -15.83 -13.36
CA THR A 387 24.00 -15.94 -14.02
C THR A 387 24.59 -14.56 -14.30
N ASP A 388 25.92 -14.51 -14.37
CA ASP A 388 26.61 -13.25 -14.71
C ASP A 388 26.25 -12.79 -16.12
N ALA A 389 26.01 -13.71 -17.06
CA ALA A 389 25.56 -13.39 -18.43
C ALA A 389 24.18 -12.69 -18.43
N GLU A 390 23.25 -13.14 -17.60
CA GLU A 390 21.94 -12.50 -17.43
C GLU A 390 22.06 -11.10 -16.83
N ILE A 391 22.88 -10.95 -15.81
CA ILE A 391 23.13 -9.66 -15.15
C ILE A 391 23.77 -8.65 -16.12
N GLU A 392 24.77 -9.07 -16.87
CA GLU A 392 25.44 -8.19 -17.83
C GLU A 392 24.54 -7.82 -19.02
N LEU A 393 23.69 -8.74 -19.50
CA LEU A 393 22.68 -8.42 -20.49
C LEU A 393 21.73 -7.33 -20.01
N LEU A 394 21.23 -7.46 -18.77
CA LEU A 394 20.34 -6.47 -18.16
C LEU A 394 21.01 -5.11 -18.05
N LYS A 395 22.22 -5.03 -17.51
CA LYS A 395 22.98 -3.78 -17.40
C LYS A 395 23.20 -3.13 -18.77
N LYS A 396 23.58 -3.91 -19.77
CA LYS A 396 23.80 -3.44 -21.14
C LYS A 396 22.53 -2.86 -21.75
N LYS A 397 21.39 -3.55 -21.59
CA LYS A 397 20.08 -3.09 -22.12
C LYS A 397 19.60 -1.82 -21.42
N MET A 398 19.84 -1.68 -20.13
CA MET A 398 19.41 -0.53 -19.35
C MET A 398 20.35 0.69 -19.45
N ALA A 399 21.53 0.55 -20.06
CA ALA A 399 22.57 1.58 -20.07
C ALA A 399 22.14 2.95 -20.64
N HIS A 400 21.16 2.98 -21.57
CA HIS A 400 20.69 4.24 -22.19
C HIS A 400 19.49 4.87 -21.47
N HIS A 401 18.99 4.27 -20.39
CA HIS A 401 17.81 4.79 -19.70
C HIS A 401 18.14 5.81 -18.61
N GLU A 402 19.44 6.18 -18.45
CA GLU A 402 19.92 7.07 -17.38
C GLU A 402 19.40 6.69 -15.99
N ALA A 403 19.19 5.41 -15.77
CA ALA A 403 18.79 4.79 -14.52
C ALA A 403 19.87 3.77 -14.14
N PRO A 404 20.75 4.11 -13.20
CA PRO A 404 21.81 3.19 -12.76
C PRO A 404 21.22 1.86 -12.31
N VAL A 405 21.85 0.75 -12.73
CA VAL A 405 21.49 -0.61 -12.35
C VAL A 405 22.48 -1.13 -11.33
N VAL A 406 22.00 -1.45 -10.13
CA VAL A 406 22.84 -1.86 -8.99
C VAL A 406 22.38 -3.20 -8.47
N LEU A 407 23.30 -4.12 -8.24
CA LEU A 407 23.02 -5.40 -7.59
C LEU A 407 22.86 -5.22 -6.09
N ALA A 408 21.95 -5.97 -5.49
CA ALA A 408 21.68 -5.96 -4.07
C ALA A 408 21.60 -7.39 -3.51
N THR A 409 22.23 -7.62 -2.35
CA THR A 409 22.27 -8.90 -1.63
C THR A 409 21.76 -8.77 -0.20
N HIS A 410 20.96 -7.76 0.06
CA HIS A 410 20.47 -7.41 1.41
C HIS A 410 19.64 -8.51 2.08
N TRP A 411 19.04 -9.42 1.33
CA TRP A 411 18.37 -10.58 1.93
C TRP A 411 19.36 -11.43 2.77
N ALA A 412 20.55 -11.65 2.25
CA ALA A 412 21.59 -12.43 2.93
C ALA A 412 22.49 -11.57 3.84
N ASP A 413 22.78 -10.33 3.45
CA ASP A 413 23.83 -9.50 4.02
C ASP A 413 23.30 -8.24 4.73
N GLY A 414 21.99 -8.12 4.91
CA GLY A 414 21.36 -6.96 5.56
C GLY A 414 21.72 -5.63 4.88
N GLY A 415 21.92 -4.58 5.67
CA GLY A 415 22.25 -3.24 5.14
C GLY A 415 23.57 -3.20 4.36
N ALA A 416 24.54 -4.07 4.66
CA ALA A 416 25.78 -4.17 3.89
C ALA A 416 25.52 -4.55 2.43
N GLY A 417 24.57 -5.47 2.20
CA GLY A 417 24.19 -5.93 0.87
C GLY A 417 23.46 -4.91 0.01
N ALA A 418 23.00 -3.79 0.58
CA ALA A 418 22.37 -2.68 -0.13
C ALA A 418 23.22 -1.38 -0.11
N ALA A 419 24.43 -1.42 0.42
CA ALA A 419 25.27 -0.23 0.59
C ALA A 419 25.56 0.50 -0.73
N GLU A 420 25.75 -0.23 -1.81
CA GLU A 420 25.97 0.38 -3.14
C GLU A 420 24.71 1.03 -3.68
N VAL A 421 23.54 0.42 -3.48
CA VAL A 421 22.25 1.04 -3.81
C VAL A 421 22.08 2.34 -3.02
N ALA A 422 22.40 2.34 -1.73
CA ALA A 422 22.31 3.52 -0.88
C ALA A 422 23.22 4.66 -1.36
N ARG A 423 24.49 4.38 -1.68
CA ARG A 423 25.42 5.38 -2.23
C ARG A 423 24.90 5.94 -3.54
N THR A 424 24.45 5.07 -4.45
CA THR A 424 23.94 5.47 -5.76
C THR A 424 22.70 6.37 -5.62
N VAL A 425 21.78 6.05 -4.71
CA VAL A 425 20.57 6.87 -4.47
C VAL A 425 20.94 8.23 -3.88
N VAL A 426 21.85 8.28 -2.90
CA VAL A 426 22.32 9.55 -2.31
C VAL A 426 22.99 10.41 -3.37
N ASP A 427 23.91 9.85 -4.14
CA ASP A 427 24.59 10.54 -5.23
C ASP A 427 23.60 11.07 -6.27
N LEU A 428 22.57 10.29 -6.60
CA LEU A 428 21.55 10.69 -7.55
C LEU A 428 20.72 11.87 -7.04
N ILE A 429 20.30 11.84 -5.77
CA ILE A 429 19.55 12.94 -5.13
C ILE A 429 20.39 14.23 -5.08
N GLU A 430 21.69 14.11 -4.81
CA GLU A 430 22.59 15.27 -4.72
C GLU A 430 22.91 15.89 -6.08
N LYS A 431 22.97 15.08 -7.16
CA LYS A 431 23.42 15.50 -8.49
C LYS A 431 22.30 15.79 -9.48
N VAL A 432 21.14 15.15 -9.32
CA VAL A 432 20.02 15.24 -10.25
C VAL A 432 18.79 15.81 -9.53
N PRO A 433 18.43 17.07 -9.80
CA PRO A 433 17.22 17.64 -9.20
C PRO A 433 15.98 16.89 -9.65
N SER A 434 15.05 16.71 -8.73
CA SER A 434 13.72 16.15 -9.03
C SER A 434 12.89 17.18 -9.79
N ASP A 435 12.35 16.80 -10.94
CA ASP A 435 11.32 17.53 -11.71
C ASP A 435 9.94 16.91 -11.47
N PHE A 436 9.64 16.64 -10.19
CA PHE A 436 8.44 15.94 -9.77
C PHE A 436 7.16 16.59 -10.29
N LYS A 437 6.31 15.79 -10.91
CA LYS A 437 5.01 16.20 -11.44
C LYS A 437 3.96 15.10 -11.29
N PHE A 438 2.72 15.52 -11.20
CA PHE A 438 1.57 14.61 -11.25
C PHE A 438 1.28 14.19 -12.70
N VAL A 439 0.61 13.06 -12.87
CA VAL A 439 0.27 12.54 -14.21
C VAL A 439 -0.80 13.40 -14.87
N TYR A 440 -1.65 14.03 -14.08
CA TYR A 440 -2.74 14.92 -14.53
C TYR A 440 -2.99 16.05 -13.54
N GLU A 441 -3.60 17.14 -14.02
CA GLU A 441 -4.01 18.27 -13.20
C GLU A 441 -5.35 18.01 -12.49
N ASP A 442 -5.56 18.64 -11.32
CA ASP A 442 -6.79 18.49 -10.52
C ASP A 442 -8.06 18.89 -11.30
N ALA A 443 -7.97 19.94 -12.12
CA ALA A 443 -9.10 20.46 -12.88
C ALA A 443 -9.50 19.60 -14.09
N LEU A 444 -8.69 18.60 -14.45
CA LEU A 444 -9.01 17.72 -15.58
C LEU A 444 -10.30 16.93 -15.26
N PRO A 445 -11.26 16.77 -16.20
CA PRO A 445 -12.45 15.97 -15.98
C PRO A 445 -12.13 14.51 -15.58
N LEU A 446 -12.99 13.88 -14.79
CA LEU A 446 -12.77 12.51 -14.29
C LEU A 446 -12.48 11.50 -15.41
N TRP A 447 -13.22 11.59 -16.53
CA TRP A 447 -12.98 10.74 -17.69
C TRP A 447 -11.58 10.94 -18.29
N ASP A 448 -11.14 12.19 -18.38
CA ASP A 448 -9.83 12.50 -18.95
C ASP A 448 -8.68 12.15 -17.99
N LYS A 449 -8.91 12.18 -16.66
CA LYS A 449 -7.93 11.69 -15.67
C LYS A 449 -7.64 10.20 -15.87
N ILE A 450 -8.68 9.37 -15.93
CA ILE A 450 -8.48 7.91 -16.15
C ILE A 450 -7.88 7.62 -17.54
N LYS A 451 -8.31 8.36 -18.58
CA LYS A 451 -7.72 8.25 -19.91
C LYS A 451 -6.23 8.61 -19.91
N THR A 452 -5.85 9.65 -19.19
CA THR A 452 -4.46 10.08 -19.07
C THR A 452 -3.60 9.02 -18.39
N VAL A 453 -4.07 8.44 -17.28
CA VAL A 453 -3.37 7.32 -16.61
C VAL A 453 -3.25 6.12 -17.55
N ALA A 454 -4.35 5.73 -18.19
CA ALA A 454 -4.38 4.57 -19.09
C ALA A 454 -3.41 4.72 -20.27
N THR A 455 -3.39 5.89 -20.91
CA THR A 455 -2.55 6.10 -22.09
C THR A 455 -1.09 6.34 -21.75
N LYS A 456 -0.79 7.19 -20.75
CA LYS A 456 0.60 7.51 -20.38
C LYS A 456 1.28 6.41 -19.61
N ILE A 457 0.60 5.83 -18.60
CA ILE A 457 1.22 4.90 -17.65
C ILE A 457 1.07 3.45 -18.11
N TYR A 458 -0.11 3.07 -18.61
CA TYR A 458 -0.36 1.68 -19.00
C TYR A 458 -0.04 1.40 -20.49
N GLY A 459 0.17 2.43 -21.31
CA GLY A 459 0.38 2.26 -22.75
C GLY A 459 -0.87 1.80 -23.51
N ALA A 460 -2.06 2.02 -22.94
CA ALA A 460 -3.33 1.76 -23.57
C ALA A 460 -3.60 2.72 -24.75
N ALA A 461 -4.41 2.29 -25.70
CA ALA A 461 -4.89 3.17 -26.78
C ALA A 461 -5.95 4.14 -26.28
N ASP A 462 -6.88 3.67 -25.45
CA ASP A 462 -7.99 4.47 -24.92
C ASP A 462 -8.66 3.75 -23.73
N VAL A 463 -9.68 4.41 -23.17
CA VAL A 463 -10.58 3.87 -22.15
C VAL A 463 -11.99 3.70 -22.71
N THR A 464 -12.70 2.67 -22.23
CA THR A 464 -14.10 2.41 -22.59
C THR A 464 -14.94 2.18 -21.34
N ALA A 465 -16.24 2.40 -21.47
CA ALA A 465 -17.22 2.04 -20.46
C ALA A 465 -18.60 1.93 -21.12
N ASP A 466 -19.50 1.17 -20.53
CA ASP A 466 -20.90 1.16 -20.96
C ASP A 466 -21.61 2.49 -20.66
N ALA A 467 -22.82 2.65 -21.21
CA ALA A 467 -23.58 3.89 -21.06
C ALA A 467 -23.93 4.21 -19.60
N LYS A 468 -24.17 3.18 -18.76
CA LYS A 468 -24.49 3.35 -17.34
C LYS A 468 -23.28 3.89 -16.56
N VAL A 469 -22.13 3.31 -16.76
CA VAL A 469 -20.89 3.75 -16.10
C VAL A 469 -20.49 5.16 -16.56
N ARG A 470 -20.62 5.46 -17.86
CA ARG A 470 -20.38 6.82 -18.39
C ARG A 470 -21.30 7.85 -17.74
N ALA A 471 -22.58 7.52 -17.57
CA ALA A 471 -23.54 8.38 -16.89
C ALA A 471 -23.20 8.58 -15.41
N GLN A 472 -22.70 7.56 -14.72
CA GLN A 472 -22.24 7.66 -13.33
C GLN A 472 -21.03 8.58 -13.20
N ILE A 473 -20.03 8.46 -14.08
CA ILE A 473 -18.85 9.34 -14.08
C ILE A 473 -19.26 10.79 -14.33
N LYS A 474 -20.15 11.02 -15.29
CA LYS A 474 -20.69 12.35 -15.58
C LYS A 474 -21.41 12.93 -14.36
N LYS A 475 -22.26 12.12 -13.72
CA LYS A 475 -22.99 12.53 -12.51
C LYS A 475 -22.02 12.92 -11.37
N LEU A 476 -20.99 12.11 -11.11
CA LEU A 476 -19.99 12.44 -10.10
C LEU A 476 -19.26 13.75 -10.41
N GLN A 477 -18.97 14.01 -11.67
CA GLN A 477 -18.40 15.28 -12.12
C GLN A 477 -19.35 16.47 -11.81
N GLU A 478 -20.64 16.33 -12.14
CA GLU A 478 -21.68 17.33 -11.91
C GLU A 478 -21.99 17.53 -10.42
N ASP A 479 -21.92 16.47 -9.62
CA ASP A 479 -22.12 16.50 -8.17
C ASP A 479 -20.96 17.15 -7.39
N GLY A 480 -19.92 17.64 -8.08
CA GLY A 480 -18.82 18.40 -7.49
C GLY A 480 -17.56 17.58 -7.11
N TYR A 481 -17.49 16.30 -7.50
CA TYR A 481 -16.33 15.43 -7.21
C TYR A 481 -15.26 15.45 -8.31
N GLY A 482 -15.38 16.35 -9.29
CA GLY A 482 -14.47 16.44 -10.43
C GLY A 482 -13.02 16.73 -10.06
N GLN A 483 -12.77 17.36 -8.91
CA GLN A 483 -11.42 17.66 -8.39
C GLN A 483 -10.74 16.43 -7.74
N TYR A 484 -11.47 15.36 -7.47
CA TYR A 484 -10.90 14.18 -6.84
C TYR A 484 -9.96 13.43 -7.81
N PRO A 485 -8.84 12.89 -7.31
CA PRO A 485 -8.01 11.98 -8.09
C PRO A 485 -8.74 10.68 -8.36
N VAL A 486 -8.35 9.98 -9.41
CA VAL A 486 -8.84 8.65 -9.75
C VAL A 486 -7.94 7.57 -9.17
N CYS A 487 -8.55 6.50 -8.65
CA CYS A 487 -7.89 5.32 -8.13
C CYS A 487 -8.21 4.15 -9.05
N VAL A 488 -7.29 3.76 -9.91
CA VAL A 488 -7.52 2.67 -10.86
C VAL A 488 -7.37 1.32 -10.17
N ALA A 489 -8.44 0.54 -10.23
CA ALA A 489 -8.50 -0.82 -9.70
C ALA A 489 -8.50 -1.82 -10.87
N LYS A 490 -7.36 -2.47 -11.09
CA LYS A 490 -7.13 -3.47 -12.14
C LYS A 490 -6.22 -4.59 -11.64
N THR A 491 -5.99 -5.60 -12.46
CA THR A 491 -4.96 -6.60 -12.17
C THR A 491 -3.59 -5.97 -11.97
N GLN A 492 -2.85 -6.46 -10.99
CA GLN A 492 -1.47 -6.03 -10.71
C GLN A 492 -0.43 -6.69 -11.62
N TYR A 493 -0.79 -7.74 -12.34
CA TYR A 493 0.15 -8.60 -13.08
C TYR A 493 0.48 -8.11 -14.49
N SER A 494 -0.20 -7.08 -14.97
CA SER A 494 -0.01 -6.52 -16.31
C SER A 494 -0.29 -5.02 -16.32
N PHE A 495 0.31 -4.29 -17.26
CA PHE A 495 -0.12 -2.92 -17.59
C PHE A 495 -1.55 -2.88 -18.14
N SER A 496 -2.02 -3.96 -18.74
CA SER A 496 -3.41 -4.11 -19.22
C SER A 496 -4.37 -4.56 -18.12
N THR A 497 -5.61 -4.85 -18.48
CA THR A 497 -6.61 -5.50 -17.61
C THR A 497 -6.61 -7.03 -17.76
N ASP A 498 -5.79 -7.58 -18.66
CA ASP A 498 -5.59 -9.01 -18.83
C ASP A 498 -4.27 -9.46 -18.16
N PRO A 499 -4.32 -10.27 -17.09
CA PRO A 499 -3.12 -10.72 -16.39
C PRO A 499 -2.20 -11.62 -17.22
N GLN A 500 -2.68 -12.14 -18.36
CA GLN A 500 -1.87 -12.99 -19.26
C GLN A 500 -1.01 -12.17 -20.24
N LEU A 501 -1.29 -10.88 -20.42
CA LEU A 501 -0.47 -10.00 -21.25
C LEU A 501 0.75 -9.54 -20.46
N ARG A 502 1.82 -10.34 -20.55
CA ARG A 502 3.10 -10.09 -19.85
C ARG A 502 3.96 -9.05 -20.59
N GLY A 503 5.04 -8.62 -19.95
CA GLY A 503 5.98 -7.65 -20.52
C GLY A 503 5.44 -6.23 -20.52
N ALA A 504 5.44 -5.57 -21.66
CA ALA A 504 4.95 -4.20 -21.82
C ALA A 504 3.90 -4.12 -22.95
N PRO A 505 2.68 -4.64 -22.76
CA PRO A 505 1.62 -4.57 -23.76
C PRO A 505 1.27 -3.11 -24.08
N SER A 506 0.94 -2.83 -25.34
CA SER A 506 0.56 -1.52 -25.84
C SER A 506 -0.67 -1.60 -26.72
N GLY A 507 -1.38 -0.48 -26.88
CA GLY A 507 -2.52 -0.39 -27.79
C GLY A 507 -3.78 -1.12 -27.34
N HIS A 508 -3.78 -1.67 -26.12
CA HIS A 508 -4.95 -2.30 -25.51
C HIS A 508 -5.95 -1.26 -25.02
N MET A 509 -7.18 -1.70 -24.74
CA MET A 509 -8.24 -0.85 -24.20
C MET A 509 -8.37 -1.11 -22.69
N ILE A 510 -8.60 -0.05 -21.91
CA ILE A 510 -8.97 -0.16 -20.50
C ILE A 510 -10.48 0.02 -20.39
N ASN A 511 -11.19 -1.05 -20.02
CA ASN A 511 -12.63 -1.01 -19.84
C ASN A 511 -13.01 -0.74 -18.38
N ILE A 512 -13.70 0.36 -18.11
CA ILE A 512 -14.22 0.72 -16.79
C ILE A 512 -15.55 0.00 -16.60
N ARG A 513 -15.61 -0.93 -15.66
CA ARG A 513 -16.80 -1.76 -15.37
C ARG A 513 -17.70 -1.16 -14.29
N GLU A 514 -17.09 -0.45 -13.35
CA GLU A 514 -17.78 0.12 -12.19
C GLU A 514 -17.03 1.36 -11.70
N VAL A 515 -17.75 2.28 -11.10
CA VAL A 515 -17.20 3.47 -10.45
C VAL A 515 -17.71 3.53 -9.01
N ARG A 516 -16.82 3.77 -8.05
CA ARG A 516 -17.14 3.92 -6.64
C ARG A 516 -16.65 5.26 -6.11
N LEU A 517 -17.51 5.96 -5.39
CA LEU A 517 -17.15 7.20 -4.71
C LEU A 517 -16.61 6.87 -3.30
N ALA A 518 -15.39 7.28 -3.02
CA ALA A 518 -14.82 7.31 -1.68
C ALA A 518 -14.79 8.77 -1.19
N ALA A 519 -15.92 9.29 -0.78
CA ALA A 519 -16.12 10.71 -0.52
C ALA A 519 -15.35 11.20 0.71
N GLY A 520 -15.13 10.37 1.72
CA GLY A 520 -14.33 10.67 2.88
C GLY A 520 -12.83 10.61 2.61
N ALA A 521 -12.38 9.63 1.84
CA ALA A 521 -11.00 9.51 1.38
C ALA A 521 -10.67 10.51 0.26
N GLU A 522 -11.68 11.05 -0.40
CA GLU A 522 -11.58 12.03 -1.49
C GLU A 522 -10.85 11.50 -2.73
N PHE A 523 -11.24 10.32 -3.20
CA PHE A 523 -10.87 9.81 -4.52
C PHE A 523 -12.02 9.02 -5.15
N ILE A 524 -11.94 8.80 -6.47
CA ILE A 524 -12.90 8.02 -7.24
C ILE A 524 -12.24 6.71 -7.68
N VAL A 525 -12.80 5.58 -7.27
CA VAL A 525 -12.31 4.26 -7.68
C VAL A 525 -12.88 3.91 -9.05
N MET A 526 -12.00 3.68 -10.03
CA MET A 526 -12.32 3.23 -11.38
C MET A 526 -12.00 1.74 -11.48
N VAL A 527 -13.02 0.89 -11.38
CA VAL A 527 -12.87 -0.57 -11.43
C VAL A 527 -12.76 -1.03 -12.87
N CYS A 528 -11.57 -1.48 -13.27
CA CYS A 528 -11.22 -1.85 -14.64
C CYS A 528 -10.92 -3.35 -14.80
N GLY A 529 -11.29 -4.18 -13.84
CA GLY A 529 -11.05 -5.62 -13.85
C GLY A 529 -11.76 -6.31 -12.72
N ASP A 530 -11.48 -7.59 -12.54
CA ASP A 530 -11.99 -8.35 -11.40
C ASP A 530 -11.18 -7.97 -10.15
N VAL A 531 -11.77 -7.15 -9.30
CA VAL A 531 -11.16 -6.69 -8.06
C VAL A 531 -11.80 -7.37 -6.87
N MET A 532 -10.99 -8.04 -6.08
CA MET A 532 -11.42 -8.80 -4.93
C MET A 532 -11.27 -7.98 -3.64
N THR A 533 -12.38 -7.56 -3.06
CA THR A 533 -12.43 -6.84 -1.78
C THR A 533 -12.64 -7.75 -0.57
N MET A 534 -12.91 -9.03 -0.81
CA MET A 534 -12.91 -10.11 0.17
C MET A 534 -12.18 -11.31 -0.42
N PRO A 535 -10.86 -11.44 -0.21
CA PRO A 535 -10.10 -12.59 -0.67
C PRO A 535 -10.56 -13.88 0.01
N GLY A 536 -10.40 -15.00 -0.65
CA GLY A 536 -10.61 -16.31 -0.05
C GLY A 536 -9.30 -16.94 0.40
N LEU A 537 -9.36 -17.85 1.37
CA LEU A 537 -8.24 -18.72 1.69
C LEU A 537 -7.90 -19.63 0.51
N PRO A 538 -6.61 -19.92 0.23
CA PRO A 538 -6.20 -20.87 -0.78
C PRO A 538 -6.53 -22.32 -0.37
N LYS A 539 -6.28 -23.27 -1.28
CA LYS A 539 -6.49 -24.70 -0.99
C LYS A 539 -5.68 -25.18 0.21
N VAL A 540 -4.47 -24.68 0.36
CA VAL A 540 -3.58 -24.92 1.51
C VAL A 540 -3.18 -23.56 2.07
N PRO A 541 -3.88 -23.04 3.06
CA PRO A 541 -3.56 -21.74 3.66
C PRO A 541 -2.33 -21.83 4.57
N SER A 542 -1.64 -20.72 4.75
CA SER A 542 -0.52 -20.59 5.69
C SER A 542 -0.94 -20.95 7.12
N ALA A 543 -2.20 -20.77 7.47
CA ALA A 543 -2.79 -21.17 8.75
C ALA A 543 -2.57 -22.65 9.12
N GLU A 544 -2.42 -23.56 8.13
CA GLU A 544 -2.13 -24.97 8.39
C GLU A 544 -0.70 -25.25 8.87
N LYS A 545 0.21 -24.26 8.68
CA LYS A 545 1.64 -24.38 9.03
C LYS A 545 2.03 -23.53 10.23
N ILE A 546 1.25 -22.49 10.52
CA ILE A 546 1.48 -21.60 11.66
C ILE A 546 1.03 -22.33 12.93
N ASP A 547 1.93 -22.45 13.90
CA ASP A 547 1.67 -23.16 15.14
C ASP A 547 2.41 -22.52 16.32
N LEU A 548 2.16 -23.00 17.50
CA LEU A 548 2.77 -22.55 18.74
C LEU A 548 3.43 -23.73 19.44
N THR A 549 4.68 -23.56 19.84
CA THR A 549 5.37 -24.55 20.67
C THR A 549 4.86 -24.51 22.11
N ASP A 550 5.12 -25.56 22.89
CA ASP A 550 4.67 -25.68 24.30
C ASP A 550 5.22 -24.55 25.20
N ASP A 551 6.35 -23.96 24.85
CA ASP A 551 6.95 -22.81 25.52
C ASP A 551 6.47 -21.46 24.97
N GLY A 552 5.46 -21.46 24.09
CA GLY A 552 4.80 -20.26 23.60
C GLY A 552 5.52 -19.57 22.42
N LYS A 553 6.43 -20.23 21.74
CA LYS A 553 7.15 -19.71 20.58
C LYS A 553 6.34 -19.96 19.29
N VAL A 554 6.15 -18.92 18.49
CA VAL A 554 5.48 -19.04 17.18
C VAL A 554 6.39 -19.72 16.17
N ILE A 555 5.86 -20.66 15.40
CA ILE A 555 6.54 -21.35 14.31
C ILE A 555 5.71 -21.28 13.03
N GLY A 556 6.35 -21.45 11.89
CA GLY A 556 5.66 -21.48 10.59
C GLY A 556 5.12 -20.12 10.10
N LEU A 557 5.46 -19.04 10.77
CA LEU A 557 5.14 -17.67 10.35
C LEU A 557 6.28 -17.16 9.43
N PHE A 558 6.36 -17.70 8.22
CA PHE A 558 7.35 -17.42 7.14
C PHE A 558 8.82 -17.78 7.42
#